data_a79e3619f1139c3da2c59279723b8e79
#
_entry.id   a79e3619f1139c3da2c59279723b8e79
#
_cell.length_a   1.000
_cell.length_b   1.000
_cell.length_c   1.000
_cell.angle_alpha   90.00
_cell.angle_beta   90.00
_cell.angle_gamma   90.00
#
_symmetry.space_group_name_H-M   'P 1'
#
loop_
_entity.id
_entity.type
_entity.pdbx_description
1 polymer ?
#
loop_
_entity_poly.entity_id
_entity_poly.type
_entity_poly.pdbx_seq_one_letter_code
_entity_poly.pdbx_strand_id
1 'polypeptide(L)'
;MPTHAALSFFRFMLAMAGLVLSGASVAANSPSRAFTLDTLSPLASASELTSRLLTPVTQDRIVKFREKVDFSLQEQTIALGEEPFELFVPEPDANGKYGLMVFIWPADDIQVPHDWWKVFRDRHIIYVASRRSSNIENIFDRRVPLALHGYEYVRSRYALDPERVYIGGFSGGSRTAQRTVMAYPDVFRGVFLAGGSDALGGESGFTLPSAALSRLMQRQTRFVFSTGGNDSPNRAKDARTRRNLEMLCMQGVRLVPQNGVEHWVPDGRGFSKAMGALERPVQESEQAQECFTDLDQRIKKQLDEVAAEIAAGKLEQAGSLLAPLDAQYGGLAAPYSVELARTIADRAGLYELP
;
A
#
# COMPACT_ATOMS: atom_id res chain seq x y z
N MET A 1 31.31 -74.73 -9.81
CA MET A 1 32.54 -75.20 -9.13
C MET A 1 33.49 -73.98 -9.05
N PRO A 2 34.23 -73.90 -8.01
CA PRO A 2 33.90 -73.51 -6.62
C PRO A 2 34.53 -72.13 -6.35
N THR A 3 34.53 -71.50 -5.27
CA THR A 3 34.82 -71.81 -3.87
C THR A 3 34.56 -70.56 -3.01
N HIS A 4 34.23 -70.86 -1.77
CA HIS A 4 34.10 -69.94 -0.64
C HIS A 4 35.36 -69.14 -0.32
N ALA A 5 35.15 -67.90 0.19
CA ALA A 5 36.00 -67.41 1.26
C ALA A 5 35.16 -66.34 2.09
N ALA A 6 34.85 -66.83 3.28
CA ALA A 6 34.37 -65.97 4.37
C ALA A 6 35.54 -65.16 4.94
N LEU A 7 35.34 -63.89 5.19
CA LEU A 7 36.20 -63.11 6.07
C LEU A 7 35.37 -62.18 6.97
N SER A 8 35.46 -62.58 8.21
CA SER A 8 35.00 -61.87 9.42
C SER A 8 35.66 -60.52 9.52
N PHE A 9 34.87 -59.43 9.69
CA PHE A 9 35.44 -58.17 10.14
C PHE A 9 34.72 -57.65 11.36
N PHE A 10 35.52 -57.41 12.32
CA PHE A 10 35.35 -56.88 13.64
C PHE A 10 34.40 -55.67 13.73
N ARG A 11 33.47 -55.78 14.68
CA ARG A 11 32.69 -54.62 15.21
C ARG A 11 33.62 -53.73 16.03
N PHE A 12 33.88 -52.51 15.52
CA PHE A 12 34.30 -51.37 16.35
C PHE A 12 33.09 -50.50 16.57
N MET A 13 32.51 -50.58 17.74
CA MET A 13 31.54 -49.60 18.26
C MET A 13 32.31 -48.33 18.67
N LEU A 14 32.31 -47.29 17.87
CA LEU A 14 32.66 -45.95 18.29
C LEU A 14 31.39 -45.28 18.76
N ALA A 15 31.24 -45.11 20.08
CA ALA A 15 30.22 -44.27 20.69
C ALA A 15 30.59 -42.83 20.36
N MET A 16 29.98 -42.25 19.32
CA MET A 16 29.93 -40.81 19.16
C MET A 16 28.85 -40.27 20.10
N ALA A 17 29.29 -39.70 21.23
CA ALA A 17 28.47 -38.83 22.05
C ALA A 17 28.10 -37.60 21.18
N GLY A 18 26.92 -37.65 20.59
CA GLY A 18 26.32 -36.52 19.91
C GLY A 18 26.06 -35.42 20.92
N LEU A 19 26.92 -34.41 20.93
CA LEU A 19 26.64 -33.14 21.59
C LEU A 19 25.45 -32.52 20.85
N VAL A 20 24.23 -32.71 21.34
CA VAL A 20 23.06 -31.94 20.95
C VAL A 20 23.30 -30.54 21.49
N LEU A 21 23.93 -29.72 20.67
CA LEU A 21 23.85 -28.28 20.82
C LEU A 21 22.38 -27.93 20.61
N SER A 22 21.64 -27.86 21.72
CA SER A 22 20.38 -27.16 21.79
C SER A 22 20.68 -25.72 21.37
N GLY A 23 20.51 -25.45 20.09
CA GLY A 23 20.42 -24.09 19.59
C GLY A 23 19.21 -23.45 20.27
N ALA A 24 19.43 -22.91 21.47
CA ALA A 24 18.53 -21.91 22.01
C ALA A 24 18.53 -20.80 20.97
N SER A 25 17.50 -20.80 20.11
CA SER A 25 17.10 -19.64 19.35
C SER A 25 17.01 -18.50 20.37
N VAL A 26 18.02 -17.65 20.37
CA VAL A 26 17.92 -16.35 21.00
C VAL A 26 16.85 -15.62 20.18
N ALA A 27 15.59 -15.81 20.55
CA ALA A 27 14.55 -14.86 20.26
C ALA A 27 15.04 -13.56 20.89
N ALA A 28 15.78 -12.78 20.11
CA ALA A 28 16.21 -11.46 20.53
C ALA A 28 14.93 -10.78 21.04
N ASN A 29 14.98 -10.25 22.27
CA ASN A 29 13.87 -9.60 22.96
C ASN A 29 13.31 -8.49 22.07
N SER A 30 12.43 -8.85 21.14
CA SER A 30 11.63 -7.88 20.40
C SER A 30 10.74 -7.21 21.43
N PRO A 31 10.75 -5.89 21.56
CA PRO A 31 9.87 -5.20 22.49
C PRO A 31 8.41 -5.22 22.02
N SER A 32 8.15 -5.73 20.83
CA SER A 32 6.81 -5.96 20.30
C SER A 32 6.19 -7.24 20.86
N ARG A 33 4.87 -7.27 20.96
CA ARG A 33 4.08 -8.43 21.37
C ARG A 33 3.21 -8.96 20.24
N ALA A 34 3.08 -10.27 20.17
CA ALA A 34 2.07 -10.91 19.33
C ALA A 34 0.69 -10.79 19.98
N PHE A 35 -0.35 -10.56 19.16
CA PHE A 35 -1.74 -10.49 19.61
C PHE A 35 -2.68 -10.79 18.43
N THR A 36 -3.98 -10.95 18.69
CA THR A 36 -5.03 -11.03 17.67
C THR A 36 -5.97 -9.84 17.79
N LEU A 37 -6.64 -9.51 16.70
CA LEU A 37 -7.60 -8.40 16.68
C LEU A 37 -8.98 -8.86 17.16
N ASP A 38 -9.75 -7.91 17.67
CA ASP A 38 -11.14 -8.08 18.11
C ASP A 38 -12.10 -7.04 17.49
N THR A 39 -11.55 -6.14 16.69
CA THR A 39 -12.28 -4.99 16.14
C THR A 39 -12.15 -4.94 14.62
N LEU A 40 -13.27 -5.04 13.92
CA LEU A 40 -13.35 -4.84 12.47
C LEU A 40 -13.26 -3.34 12.14
N SER A 41 -12.53 -3.01 11.10
CA SER A 41 -12.53 -1.65 10.57
C SER A 41 -13.70 -1.49 9.59
N PRO A 42 -14.58 -0.50 9.77
CA PRO A 42 -15.59 -0.19 8.76
C PRO A 42 -14.97 0.26 7.43
N LEU A 43 -13.75 0.77 7.45
CA LEU A 43 -13.00 1.16 6.25
C LEU A 43 -12.57 -0.04 5.39
N ALA A 44 -12.59 -1.25 5.94
CA ALA A 44 -12.26 -2.48 5.23
C ALA A 44 -13.50 -3.17 4.63
N SER A 45 -14.70 -2.60 4.73
CA SER A 45 -15.87 -3.19 4.07
C SER A 45 -15.70 -3.26 2.55
N ALA A 46 -16.31 -4.25 1.92
CA ALA A 46 -16.23 -4.43 0.47
C ALA A 46 -16.74 -3.17 -0.29
N SER A 47 -17.72 -2.47 0.27
CA SER A 47 -18.23 -1.21 -0.28
C SER A 47 -17.18 -0.10 -0.24
N GLU A 48 -16.50 0.11 0.90
CA GLU A 48 -15.44 1.11 1.05
C GLU A 48 -14.26 0.79 0.14
N LEU A 49 -13.79 -0.45 0.13
CA LEU A 49 -12.69 -0.89 -0.73
C LEU A 49 -13.02 -0.65 -2.21
N THR A 50 -14.22 -1.01 -2.65
CA THR A 50 -14.68 -0.79 -4.03
C THR A 50 -14.69 0.70 -4.37
N SER A 51 -15.22 1.53 -3.48
CA SER A 51 -15.35 2.98 -3.72
C SER A 51 -14.01 3.73 -3.73
N ARG A 52 -12.94 3.16 -3.13
CA ARG A 52 -11.65 3.83 -2.96
C ARG A 52 -10.52 3.24 -3.80
N LEU A 53 -10.61 1.95 -4.16
CA LEU A 53 -9.54 1.23 -4.86
C LEU A 53 -9.82 1.06 -6.37
N LEU A 54 -11.03 1.39 -6.83
CA LEU A 54 -11.40 1.33 -8.25
C LEU A 54 -11.55 2.74 -8.83
N THR A 55 -11.41 2.84 -10.16
CA THR A 55 -11.66 4.10 -10.86
C THR A 55 -13.13 4.51 -10.79
N PRO A 56 -13.47 5.81 -10.85
CA PRO A 56 -14.85 6.26 -10.87
C PRO A 56 -15.70 5.66 -12.00
N VAL A 57 -15.13 5.46 -13.18
CA VAL A 57 -15.82 4.79 -14.29
C VAL A 57 -16.10 3.33 -13.96
N THR A 58 -15.15 2.63 -13.36
CA THR A 58 -15.37 1.23 -12.94
C THR A 58 -16.42 1.13 -11.83
N GLN A 59 -16.39 2.04 -10.85
CA GLN A 59 -17.40 2.12 -9.80
C GLN A 59 -18.81 2.34 -10.39
N ASP A 60 -18.94 3.29 -11.31
CA ASP A 60 -20.21 3.56 -11.99
C ASP A 60 -20.74 2.33 -12.75
N ARG A 61 -19.88 1.60 -13.42
CA ARG A 61 -20.26 0.35 -14.11
C ARG A 61 -20.77 -0.70 -13.13
N ILE A 62 -20.13 -0.84 -11.96
CA ILE A 62 -20.58 -1.77 -10.91
C ILE A 62 -21.97 -1.35 -10.40
N VAL A 63 -22.20 -0.06 -10.14
CA VAL A 63 -23.51 0.45 -9.71
C VAL A 63 -24.57 0.14 -10.76
N LYS A 64 -24.31 0.45 -12.02
CA LYS A 64 -25.23 0.17 -13.15
C LYS A 64 -25.50 -1.31 -13.34
N PHE A 65 -24.50 -2.15 -13.16
CA PHE A 65 -24.67 -3.61 -13.20
C PHE A 65 -25.60 -4.10 -12.07
N ARG A 66 -25.40 -3.58 -10.83
CA ARG A 66 -26.24 -3.93 -9.68
C ARG A 66 -27.69 -3.48 -9.81
N GLU A 67 -27.99 -2.41 -10.55
CA GLU A 67 -29.36 -1.98 -10.85
C GLU A 67 -30.11 -3.00 -11.71
N LYS A 68 -29.40 -3.83 -12.49
CA LYS A 68 -29.98 -4.79 -13.43
C LYS A 68 -29.93 -6.24 -12.97
N VAL A 69 -28.97 -6.56 -12.12
CA VAL A 69 -28.73 -7.92 -11.63
C VAL A 69 -28.68 -7.88 -10.11
N ASP A 70 -29.38 -8.79 -9.45
CA ASP A 70 -29.29 -8.98 -8.00
C ASP A 70 -27.89 -9.48 -7.63
N PHE A 71 -26.97 -8.53 -7.41
CA PHE A 71 -25.59 -8.75 -7.09
C PHE A 71 -25.20 -7.98 -5.83
N SER A 72 -24.67 -8.67 -4.84
CA SER A 72 -24.12 -8.08 -3.63
C SER A 72 -22.59 -8.21 -3.61
N LEU A 73 -21.91 -7.16 -3.14
CA LEU A 73 -20.49 -7.25 -2.83
C LEU A 73 -20.30 -8.21 -1.65
N GLN A 74 -19.39 -9.14 -1.80
CA GLN A 74 -19.06 -10.06 -0.71
C GLN A 74 -17.98 -9.46 0.19
N GLU A 75 -18.20 -9.54 1.50
CA GLU A 75 -17.21 -9.15 2.48
C GLU A 75 -16.09 -10.19 2.54
N GLN A 76 -14.89 -9.74 2.94
CA GLN A 76 -13.74 -10.62 3.12
C GLN A 76 -14.01 -11.59 4.29
N THR A 77 -13.55 -12.82 4.15
CA THR A 77 -13.60 -13.84 5.19
C THR A 77 -12.35 -13.78 6.07
N ILE A 78 -12.23 -12.74 6.91
CA ILE A 78 -11.12 -12.58 7.86
C ILE A 78 -11.61 -12.86 9.27
N ALA A 79 -11.15 -13.98 9.85
CA ALA A 79 -11.41 -14.32 11.24
C ALA A 79 -10.41 -13.59 12.16
N LEU A 80 -10.71 -12.36 12.58
CA LEU A 80 -9.79 -11.49 13.30
C LEU A 80 -9.16 -12.15 14.54
N GLY A 81 -9.92 -12.96 15.29
CA GLY A 81 -9.42 -13.67 16.46
C GLY A 81 -8.34 -14.72 16.14
N GLU A 82 -8.19 -15.10 14.86
CA GLU A 82 -7.18 -16.05 14.38
C GLU A 82 -6.04 -15.37 13.62
N GLU A 83 -6.14 -14.05 13.40
CA GLU A 83 -5.13 -13.28 12.68
C GLU A 83 -4.03 -12.78 13.62
N PRO A 84 -2.80 -13.29 13.51
CA PRO A 84 -1.70 -12.84 14.34
C PRO A 84 -1.18 -11.49 13.86
N PHE A 85 -1.08 -10.56 14.80
CA PHE A 85 -0.46 -9.25 14.61
C PHE A 85 0.72 -9.06 15.53
N GLU A 86 1.58 -8.12 15.20
CA GLU A 86 2.66 -7.63 16.04
C GLU A 86 2.39 -6.18 16.41
N LEU A 87 2.51 -5.86 17.69
CA LEU A 87 2.25 -4.54 18.26
C LEU A 87 3.41 -4.10 19.15
N PHE A 88 3.89 -2.89 18.93
CA PHE A 88 4.75 -2.17 19.85
C PHE A 88 4.10 -0.85 20.25
N VAL A 89 4.04 -0.57 21.53
CA VAL A 89 3.47 0.67 22.09
C VAL A 89 4.54 1.33 22.96
N PRO A 90 5.08 2.48 22.55
CA PRO A 90 5.99 3.27 23.39
C PRO A 90 5.22 4.05 24.45
N GLU A 91 5.92 4.87 25.23
CA GLU A 91 5.28 5.92 26.02
C GLU A 91 4.69 7.00 25.10
N PRO A 92 3.58 7.65 25.48
CA PRO A 92 3.01 8.76 24.70
C PRO A 92 3.91 9.98 24.72
N ASP A 93 3.65 10.93 23.81
CA ASP A 93 4.30 12.24 23.82
C ASP A 93 3.85 13.10 25.02
N ALA A 94 4.41 14.30 25.14
CA ALA A 94 4.11 15.23 26.23
C ALA A 94 2.63 15.67 26.29
N ASN A 95 1.86 15.47 25.21
CA ASN A 95 0.43 15.74 25.12
C ASN A 95 -0.44 14.50 25.33
N GLY A 96 0.15 13.37 25.70
CA GLY A 96 -0.54 12.09 25.86
C GLY A 96 -0.95 11.44 24.54
N LYS A 97 -0.35 11.84 23.40
CA LYS A 97 -0.67 11.33 22.09
C LYS A 97 0.41 10.43 21.50
N TYR A 98 0.01 9.63 20.53
CA TYR A 98 0.90 8.74 19.78
C TYR A 98 0.85 9.06 18.28
N GLY A 99 1.98 8.87 17.58
CA GLY A 99 1.95 8.58 16.18
C GLY A 99 1.63 7.10 15.93
N LEU A 100 1.34 6.73 14.69
CA LEU A 100 1.11 5.34 14.28
C LEU A 100 1.88 5.02 13.01
N MET A 101 2.50 3.84 12.97
CA MET A 101 3.00 3.19 11.75
C MET A 101 2.32 1.83 11.59
N VAL A 102 1.41 1.72 10.63
CA VAL A 102 0.93 0.43 10.12
C VAL A 102 1.93 -0.06 9.10
N PHE A 103 2.49 -1.27 9.26
CA PHE A 103 3.55 -1.73 8.37
C PHE A 103 3.18 -3.05 7.69
N ILE A 104 3.41 -3.13 6.37
CA ILE A 104 3.09 -4.31 5.56
C ILE A 104 4.38 -4.98 5.11
N TRP A 105 4.58 -6.23 5.55
CA TRP A 105 5.72 -7.04 5.16
C TRP A 105 5.41 -7.89 3.91
N PRO A 106 6.44 -8.25 3.12
CA PRO A 106 6.25 -9.11 1.95
C PRO A 106 6.15 -10.60 2.29
N ALA A 107 6.42 -10.97 3.52
CA ALA A 107 6.41 -12.32 4.07
C ALA A 107 5.70 -12.35 5.42
N ASP A 108 5.27 -13.53 5.86
CA ASP A 108 4.62 -13.72 7.16
C ASP A 108 5.62 -13.70 8.33
N ASP A 109 6.90 -13.94 8.03
CA ASP A 109 8.00 -13.76 8.99
C ASP A 109 8.41 -12.29 9.04
N ILE A 110 7.95 -11.61 10.10
CA ILE A 110 8.21 -10.19 10.34
C ILE A 110 9.62 -10.03 10.91
N GLN A 111 10.47 -9.29 10.19
CA GLN A 111 11.86 -9.06 10.56
C GLN A 111 12.15 -7.56 10.77
N VAL A 112 11.54 -6.98 11.80
CA VAL A 112 11.79 -5.58 12.16
C VAL A 112 13.23 -5.42 12.64
N PRO A 113 14.06 -4.57 12.01
CA PRO A 113 15.41 -4.29 12.50
C PRO A 113 15.38 -3.81 13.96
N HIS A 114 16.28 -4.36 14.78
CA HIS A 114 16.29 -4.08 16.23
C HIS A 114 16.43 -2.59 16.56
N ASP A 115 17.18 -1.86 15.75
CA ASP A 115 17.43 -0.42 15.94
C ASP A 115 16.22 0.46 15.56
N TRP A 116 15.22 -0.07 14.83
CA TRP A 116 13.95 0.63 14.57
C TRP A 116 13.13 0.85 15.84
N TRP A 117 13.22 -0.07 16.81
CA TRP A 117 12.49 0.06 18.09
C TRP A 117 12.89 1.31 18.87
N LYS A 118 14.18 1.70 18.78
CA LYS A 118 14.61 2.98 19.35
C LYS A 118 13.96 4.16 18.61
N VAL A 119 13.87 4.11 17.30
CA VAL A 119 13.25 5.19 16.49
C VAL A 119 11.76 5.34 16.82
N PHE A 120 11.02 4.24 16.92
CA PHE A 120 9.62 4.26 17.33
C PHE A 120 9.44 4.82 18.73
N ARG A 121 10.29 4.42 19.69
CA ARG A 121 10.25 4.90 21.06
C ARG A 121 10.53 6.40 21.16
N ASP A 122 11.62 6.86 20.57
CA ASP A 122 12.05 8.26 20.63
C ASP A 122 11.05 9.20 19.95
N ARG A 123 10.21 8.68 19.05
CA ARG A 123 9.20 9.44 18.31
C ARG A 123 7.76 9.19 18.80
N HIS A 124 7.59 8.42 19.85
CA HIS A 124 6.27 8.09 20.41
C HIS A 124 5.31 7.51 19.34
N ILE A 125 5.81 6.59 18.50
CA ILE A 125 5.06 5.98 17.41
C ILE A 125 4.72 4.54 17.75
N ILE A 126 3.43 4.22 17.76
CA ILE A 126 2.94 2.85 17.84
C ILE A 126 3.24 2.16 16.49
N TYR A 127 3.78 0.94 16.55
CA TYR A 127 3.95 0.09 15.38
C TYR A 127 2.93 -1.05 15.44
N VAL A 128 2.29 -1.35 14.30
CA VAL A 128 1.39 -2.49 14.14
C VAL A 128 1.59 -3.13 12.76
N ALA A 129 1.65 -4.46 12.70
CA ALA A 129 1.76 -5.21 11.46
C ALA A 129 1.05 -6.55 11.55
N SER A 130 0.37 -6.98 10.48
CA SER A 130 -0.15 -8.34 10.34
C SER A 130 0.98 -9.31 10.01
N ARG A 131 0.93 -10.50 10.61
CA ARG A 131 1.84 -11.63 10.30
C ARG A 131 1.31 -12.56 9.21
N ARG A 132 0.20 -12.20 8.55
CA ARG A 132 -0.42 -12.95 7.45
C ARG A 132 -0.79 -12.05 6.27
N SER A 133 0.10 -11.10 5.93
CA SER A 133 -0.08 -10.18 4.80
C SER A 133 1.02 -10.31 3.74
N SER A 134 1.55 -11.51 3.54
CA SER A 134 2.64 -11.78 2.60
C SER A 134 2.26 -11.56 1.13
N ASN A 135 3.24 -11.63 0.24
CA ASN A 135 3.05 -11.35 -1.19
C ASN A 135 2.15 -12.36 -1.92
N ILE A 136 1.90 -13.53 -1.34
CA ILE A 136 0.99 -14.53 -1.92
C ILE A 136 -0.48 -14.22 -1.62
N GLU A 137 -0.75 -13.31 -0.67
CA GLU A 137 -2.08 -12.94 -0.26
C GLU A 137 -2.71 -11.91 -1.22
N ASN A 138 -4.03 -12.00 -1.40
CA ASN A 138 -4.77 -11.06 -2.23
C ASN A 138 -4.72 -9.65 -1.64
N ILE A 139 -4.49 -8.66 -2.50
CA ILE A 139 -4.34 -7.26 -2.06
C ILE A 139 -5.67 -6.72 -1.54
N PHE A 140 -6.78 -6.97 -2.25
CA PHE A 140 -8.10 -6.39 -1.94
C PHE A 140 -8.83 -7.15 -0.83
N ASP A 141 -8.71 -8.50 -0.84
CA ASP A 141 -9.45 -9.34 0.09
C ASP A 141 -8.72 -9.53 1.42
N ARG A 142 -7.41 -9.23 1.48
CA ARG A 142 -6.63 -9.54 2.66
C ARG A 142 -5.63 -8.47 3.07
N ARG A 143 -4.68 -8.08 2.20
CA ARG A 143 -3.53 -7.26 2.61
C ARG A 143 -3.93 -5.84 3.01
N VAL A 144 -4.79 -5.17 2.23
CA VAL A 144 -5.34 -3.85 2.56
C VAL A 144 -6.30 -3.94 3.74
N PRO A 145 -7.29 -4.86 3.77
CA PRO A 145 -8.15 -5.08 4.94
C PRO A 145 -7.39 -5.28 6.25
N LEU A 146 -6.37 -6.16 6.28
CA LEU A 146 -5.58 -6.40 7.49
C LEU A 146 -4.87 -5.13 7.98
N ALA A 147 -4.33 -4.32 7.08
CA ALA A 147 -3.72 -3.03 7.45
C ALA A 147 -4.75 -2.06 8.07
N LEU A 148 -5.97 -2.01 7.51
CA LEU A 148 -7.06 -1.17 8.03
C LEU A 148 -7.61 -1.69 9.38
N HIS A 149 -7.68 -3.01 9.56
CA HIS A 149 -8.04 -3.60 10.86
C HIS A 149 -6.99 -3.29 11.94
N GLY A 150 -5.70 -3.38 11.58
CA GLY A 150 -4.61 -2.98 12.49
C GLY A 150 -4.68 -1.51 12.88
N TYR A 151 -4.97 -0.63 11.92
CA TYR A 151 -5.23 0.79 12.18
C TYR A 151 -6.40 0.98 13.16
N GLU A 152 -7.55 0.34 12.90
CA GLU A 152 -8.76 0.48 13.71
C GLU A 152 -8.55 0.00 15.14
N TYR A 153 -7.87 -1.13 15.32
CA TYR A 153 -7.51 -1.65 16.64
C TYR A 153 -6.73 -0.62 17.47
N VAL A 154 -5.73 0.01 16.86
CA VAL A 154 -4.92 1.02 17.56
C VAL A 154 -5.73 2.30 17.80
N ARG A 155 -6.45 2.80 16.79
CA ARG A 155 -7.26 4.02 16.89
C ARG A 155 -8.32 3.94 17.99
N SER A 156 -8.92 2.77 18.20
CA SER A 156 -9.97 2.58 19.21
C SER A 156 -9.44 2.52 20.64
N ARG A 157 -8.11 2.38 20.86
CA ARG A 157 -7.49 2.14 22.16
C ARG A 157 -6.48 3.20 22.61
N TYR A 158 -5.96 3.96 21.65
CA TYR A 158 -4.89 4.93 21.88
C TYR A 158 -5.23 6.29 21.31
N ALA A 159 -4.86 7.34 22.02
CA ALA A 159 -5.05 8.73 21.56
C ALA A 159 -4.06 9.07 20.46
N LEU A 160 -4.43 8.85 19.21
CA LEU A 160 -3.58 9.15 18.06
C LEU A 160 -3.58 10.65 17.72
N ASP A 161 -2.41 11.13 17.29
CA ASP A 161 -2.28 12.38 16.58
C ASP A 161 -2.63 12.13 15.10
N PRO A 162 -3.73 12.69 14.56
CA PRO A 162 -4.18 12.43 13.20
C PRO A 162 -3.18 12.88 12.12
N GLU A 163 -2.28 13.82 12.44
CA GLU A 163 -1.23 14.27 11.52
C GLU A 163 -0.03 13.32 11.48
N ARG A 164 0.02 12.35 12.39
CA ARG A 164 1.13 11.39 12.57
C ARG A 164 0.69 9.94 12.39
N VAL A 165 -0.35 9.71 11.60
CA VAL A 165 -0.79 8.37 11.19
C VAL A 165 -0.17 8.03 9.84
N TYR A 166 0.69 7.01 9.83
CA TYR A 166 1.45 6.59 8.66
C TYR A 166 1.20 5.13 8.33
N ILE A 167 1.39 4.80 7.06
CA ILE A 167 1.51 3.42 6.61
C ILE A 167 2.88 3.22 5.97
N GLY A 168 3.42 2.01 6.04
CA GLY A 168 4.69 1.69 5.40
C GLY A 168 4.73 0.26 4.92
N GLY A 169 5.75 -0.08 4.18
CA GLY A 169 5.97 -1.45 3.78
C GLY A 169 7.32 -1.68 3.12
N PHE A 170 7.65 -2.96 2.97
CA PHE A 170 8.85 -3.39 2.28
C PHE A 170 8.49 -4.19 1.03
N SER A 171 9.20 -3.96 -0.09
CA SER A 171 9.07 -4.73 -1.34
C SER A 171 7.62 -4.78 -1.83
N GLY A 172 6.98 -5.94 -1.94
CA GLY A 172 5.57 -6.05 -2.27
C GLY A 172 4.65 -5.42 -1.21
N GLY A 173 5.07 -5.38 0.07
CA GLY A 173 4.38 -4.64 1.12
C GLY A 173 4.40 -3.13 0.90
N SER A 174 5.50 -2.60 0.39
CA SER A 174 5.62 -1.19 0.00
C SER A 174 4.58 -0.79 -1.07
N ARG A 175 4.39 -1.62 -2.08
CA ARG A 175 3.37 -1.41 -3.13
C ARG A 175 1.95 -1.47 -2.58
N THR A 176 1.69 -2.40 -1.65
CA THR A 176 0.40 -2.45 -0.96
C THR A 176 0.18 -1.22 -0.08
N ALA A 177 1.20 -0.78 0.67
CA ALA A 177 1.14 0.44 1.47
C ALA A 177 0.91 1.69 0.60
N GLN A 178 1.57 1.78 -0.56
CA GLN A 178 1.32 2.84 -1.54
C GLN A 178 -0.14 2.85 -2.00
N ARG A 179 -0.70 1.71 -2.38
CA ARG A 179 -2.10 1.59 -2.78
C ARG A 179 -3.04 2.02 -1.65
N THR A 180 -2.74 1.59 -0.43
CA THR A 180 -3.56 1.92 0.73
C THR A 180 -3.55 3.42 1.03
N VAL A 181 -2.39 4.08 1.07
CA VAL A 181 -2.34 5.54 1.32
C VAL A 181 -3.05 6.34 0.23
N MET A 182 -3.00 5.87 -1.01
CA MET A 182 -3.68 6.53 -2.12
C MET A 182 -5.20 6.39 -2.03
N ALA A 183 -5.71 5.27 -1.54
CA ALA A 183 -7.13 5.05 -1.34
C ALA A 183 -7.66 5.72 -0.05
N TYR A 184 -6.80 5.88 0.96
CA TYR A 184 -7.16 6.39 2.29
C TYR A 184 -6.29 7.58 2.73
N PRO A 185 -6.17 8.66 1.92
CA PRO A 185 -5.39 9.85 2.29
C PRO A 185 -6.03 10.66 3.43
N ASP A 186 -7.29 10.41 3.74
CA ASP A 186 -8.02 10.92 4.89
C ASP A 186 -7.67 10.20 6.20
N VAL A 187 -7.08 9.01 6.12
CA VAL A 187 -6.61 8.22 7.25
C VAL A 187 -5.10 8.36 7.45
N PHE A 188 -4.33 8.13 6.38
CA PHE A 188 -2.88 8.11 6.44
C PHE A 188 -2.27 9.40 5.89
N ARG A 189 -1.55 10.13 6.73
CA ARG A 189 -0.85 11.36 6.37
C ARG A 189 0.46 11.14 5.61
N GLY A 190 0.92 9.91 5.51
CA GLY A 190 2.11 9.60 4.73
C GLY A 190 2.37 8.11 4.60
N VAL A 191 3.24 7.79 3.63
CA VAL A 191 3.66 6.44 3.34
C VAL A 191 5.18 6.32 3.30
N PHE A 192 5.70 5.29 3.96
CA PHE A 192 7.09 4.88 3.89
C PHE A 192 7.25 3.73 2.91
N LEU A 193 7.92 3.99 1.79
CA LEU A 193 8.11 3.07 0.68
C LEU A 193 9.55 2.53 0.68
N ALA A 194 9.75 1.32 1.22
CA ALA A 194 11.03 0.64 1.24
C ALA A 194 11.08 -0.47 0.19
N GLY A 195 12.07 -0.42 -0.70
CA GLY A 195 12.32 -1.47 -1.68
C GLY A 195 11.33 -1.54 -2.84
N GLY A 196 10.80 -0.39 -3.27
CA GLY A 196 10.07 -0.24 -4.52
C GLY A 196 8.64 0.28 -4.41
N SER A 197 8.17 0.78 -5.54
CA SER A 197 6.84 1.37 -5.74
C SER A 197 6.39 1.15 -7.18
N ASP A 198 5.14 1.49 -7.50
CA ASP A 198 4.60 1.39 -8.86
C ASP A 198 3.90 2.69 -9.28
N ALA A 199 4.00 3.05 -10.57
CA ALA A 199 3.35 4.22 -11.13
C ALA A 199 1.84 4.00 -11.31
N LEU A 200 1.05 5.08 -11.25
CA LEU A 200 -0.38 5.04 -11.53
C LEU A 200 -0.65 4.78 -13.02
N GLY A 201 -1.82 4.22 -13.32
CA GLY A 201 -2.27 3.99 -14.69
C GLY A 201 -1.50 2.92 -15.46
N GLY A 202 -0.55 2.23 -14.81
CA GLY A 202 0.20 1.12 -15.41
C GLY A 202 -0.43 -0.25 -15.16
N GLU A 203 0.32 -1.31 -15.49
CA GLU A 203 -0.09 -2.71 -15.29
C GLU A 203 -0.42 -3.05 -13.82
N SER A 204 0.11 -2.27 -12.89
CA SER A 204 -0.15 -2.42 -11.44
C SER A 204 -1.60 -2.15 -11.04
N GLY A 205 -2.41 -1.50 -11.89
CA GLY A 205 -3.79 -1.13 -11.59
C GLY A 205 -3.93 -0.10 -10.47
N PHE A 206 -2.89 0.69 -10.17
CA PHE A 206 -3.00 1.82 -9.25
C PHE A 206 -3.83 2.93 -9.88
N THR A 207 -4.78 3.48 -9.11
CA THR A 207 -5.64 4.58 -9.55
C THR A 207 -5.84 5.59 -8.43
N LEU A 208 -6.37 6.76 -8.78
CA LEU A 208 -6.74 7.78 -7.81
C LEU A 208 -8.19 7.57 -7.34
N PRO A 209 -8.49 7.78 -6.04
CA PRO A 209 -9.83 7.72 -5.49
C PRO A 209 -10.68 8.90 -5.98
N SER A 210 -11.81 9.16 -5.33
CA SER A 210 -12.66 10.31 -5.64
C SER A 210 -11.90 11.65 -5.72
N ALA A 211 -12.45 12.64 -6.39
CA ALA A 211 -11.82 13.95 -6.56
C ALA A 211 -11.41 14.58 -5.21
N ALA A 212 -12.29 14.52 -4.20
CA ALA A 212 -12.02 15.09 -2.87
C ALA A 212 -10.81 14.43 -2.20
N LEU A 213 -10.74 13.09 -2.20
CA LEU A 213 -9.61 12.34 -1.63
C LEU A 213 -8.33 12.57 -2.44
N SER A 214 -8.42 12.65 -3.76
CA SER A 214 -7.26 12.95 -4.61
C SER A 214 -6.68 14.35 -4.34
N ARG A 215 -7.55 15.35 -4.13
CA ARG A 215 -7.11 16.71 -3.74
C ARG A 215 -6.51 16.75 -2.34
N LEU A 216 -7.08 16.01 -1.40
CA LEU A 216 -6.51 15.86 -0.06
C LEU A 216 -5.11 15.24 -0.14
N MET A 217 -4.95 14.18 -0.91
CA MET A 217 -3.67 13.51 -1.13
C MET A 217 -2.62 14.45 -1.73
N GLN A 218 -2.98 15.23 -2.75
CA GLN A 218 -2.07 16.19 -3.38
C GLN A 218 -1.50 17.19 -2.35
N ARG A 219 -2.31 17.64 -1.40
CA ARG A 219 -1.98 18.69 -0.45
C ARG A 219 -1.34 18.20 0.85
N GLN A 220 -1.63 16.98 1.29
CA GLN A 220 -1.29 16.55 2.65
C GLN A 220 -0.47 15.27 2.73
N THR A 221 -0.56 14.37 1.74
CA THR A 221 0.10 13.08 1.83
C THR A 221 1.59 13.15 1.52
N ARG A 222 2.38 12.55 2.39
CA ARG A 222 3.84 12.47 2.28
C ARG A 222 4.26 11.10 1.75
N PHE A 223 4.90 11.08 0.59
CA PHE A 223 5.45 9.88 -0.04
C PHE A 223 6.96 9.84 0.20
N VAL A 224 7.42 8.96 1.07
CA VAL A 224 8.84 8.86 1.42
C VAL A 224 9.43 7.60 0.81
N PHE A 225 10.24 7.77 -0.23
CA PHE A 225 10.93 6.69 -0.94
C PHE A 225 12.28 6.39 -0.29
N SER A 226 12.54 5.12 0.02
CA SER A 226 13.73 4.68 0.75
C SER A 226 14.19 3.31 0.25
N THR A 227 14.59 3.24 -1.02
CA THR A 227 15.05 2.01 -1.67
C THR A 227 16.56 1.94 -1.64
N GLY A 228 17.11 0.73 -1.45
CA GLY A 228 18.54 0.48 -1.37
C GLY A 228 19.32 1.00 -2.59
N GLY A 229 20.48 1.58 -2.36
CA GLY A 229 21.32 2.17 -3.41
C GLY A 229 21.80 1.16 -4.46
N ASN A 230 21.91 -0.11 -4.07
CA ASN A 230 22.30 -1.22 -4.95
C ASN A 230 21.08 -1.97 -5.54
N ASP A 231 19.86 -1.64 -5.14
CA ASP A 231 18.62 -2.21 -5.68
C ASP A 231 18.17 -1.45 -6.95
N SER A 232 18.95 -1.57 -8.02
CA SER A 232 18.74 -0.79 -9.25
C SER A 232 17.35 -0.99 -9.91
N PRO A 233 16.75 -2.20 -9.95
CA PRO A 233 15.42 -2.38 -10.56
C PRO A 233 14.32 -1.61 -9.82
N ASN A 234 14.32 -1.67 -8.48
CA ASN A 234 13.31 -0.96 -7.69
C ASN A 234 13.56 0.55 -7.65
N ARG A 235 14.82 1.00 -7.66
CA ARG A 235 15.16 2.43 -7.82
C ARG A 235 14.64 3.00 -9.14
N ALA A 236 14.74 2.25 -10.23
CA ALA A 236 14.19 2.67 -11.52
C ALA A 236 12.65 2.81 -11.48
N LYS A 237 11.97 1.87 -10.81
CA LYS A 237 10.52 1.96 -10.57
C LYS A 237 10.17 3.17 -9.70
N ASP A 238 10.87 3.39 -8.59
CA ASP A 238 10.68 4.56 -7.73
C ASP A 238 10.88 5.88 -8.47
N ALA A 239 11.89 5.97 -9.32
CA ALA A 239 12.12 7.16 -10.12
C ALA A 239 10.95 7.44 -11.10
N ARG A 240 10.35 6.40 -11.66
CA ARG A 240 9.15 6.50 -12.50
C ARG A 240 7.94 6.94 -11.68
N THR A 241 7.72 6.30 -10.53
CA THR A 241 6.61 6.62 -9.62
C THR A 241 6.69 8.05 -9.12
N ARG A 242 7.87 8.52 -8.71
CA ARG A 242 8.07 9.91 -8.27
C ARG A 242 7.71 10.90 -9.36
N ARG A 243 8.22 10.72 -10.58
CA ARG A 243 7.85 11.59 -11.73
C ARG A 243 6.34 11.56 -12.00
N ASN A 244 5.71 10.40 -11.87
CA ASN A 244 4.27 10.28 -12.05
C ASN A 244 3.49 11.04 -10.97
N LEU A 245 3.89 10.95 -9.69
CA LEU A 245 3.30 11.71 -8.59
C LEU A 245 3.53 13.21 -8.74
N GLU A 246 4.72 13.63 -9.18
CA GLU A 246 5.05 15.03 -9.48
C GLU A 246 4.17 15.59 -10.61
N MET A 247 3.95 14.83 -11.70
CA MET A 247 3.04 15.20 -12.78
C MET A 247 1.57 15.33 -12.33
N LEU A 248 1.21 14.64 -11.25
CA LEU A 248 -0.10 14.73 -10.60
C LEU A 248 -0.12 15.78 -9.48
N CYS A 249 0.90 16.61 -9.40
CA CYS A 249 1.02 17.71 -8.44
C CYS A 249 1.02 17.27 -6.96
N MET A 250 1.52 16.05 -6.65
CA MET A 250 1.71 15.61 -5.27
C MET A 250 2.85 16.39 -4.62
N GLN A 251 2.55 17.21 -3.60
CA GLN A 251 3.52 18.11 -2.98
C GLN A 251 4.45 17.40 -1.97
N GLY A 252 4.04 16.25 -1.46
CA GLY A 252 4.74 15.53 -0.39
C GLY A 252 5.76 14.50 -0.83
N VAL A 253 6.28 14.53 -2.07
CA VAL A 253 7.20 13.52 -2.62
C VAL A 253 8.63 13.76 -2.12
N ARG A 254 9.23 12.76 -1.44
CA ARG A 254 10.56 12.85 -0.82
C ARG A 254 11.37 11.59 -1.05
N LEU A 255 12.66 11.76 -1.30
CA LEU A 255 13.62 10.67 -1.41
C LEU A 255 14.58 10.70 -0.20
N VAL A 256 14.73 9.55 0.47
CA VAL A 256 15.71 9.31 1.52
C VAL A 256 16.70 8.25 1.01
N PRO A 257 17.86 8.62 0.49
CA PRO A 257 18.81 7.67 -0.09
C PRO A 257 19.33 6.66 0.93
N GLN A 258 19.52 5.41 0.50
CA GLN A 258 20.09 4.30 1.26
C GLN A 258 21.35 3.78 0.55
N ASN A 259 22.47 4.49 0.70
CA ASN A 259 23.70 4.12 0.02
C ASN A 259 24.23 2.75 0.49
N GLY A 260 24.67 1.93 -0.46
CA GLY A 260 25.27 0.62 -0.18
C GLY A 260 24.29 -0.48 0.29
N VAL A 261 23.01 -0.19 0.39
CA VAL A 261 21.99 -1.17 0.78
C VAL A 261 21.48 -1.89 -0.47
N GLU A 262 21.38 -3.22 -0.36
CA GLU A 262 20.73 -4.09 -1.36
C GLU A 262 19.19 -3.99 -1.25
N HIS A 263 18.47 -5.03 -1.72
CA HIS A 263 17.02 -5.13 -1.57
C HIS A 263 16.66 -5.46 -0.11
N TRP A 264 16.72 -4.46 0.75
CA TRP A 264 16.37 -4.55 2.17
C TRP A 264 15.85 -3.21 2.71
N VAL A 265 15.29 -3.25 3.92
CA VAL A 265 14.88 -2.05 4.65
C VAL A 265 16.11 -1.30 5.20
N PRO A 266 16.04 0.02 5.43
CA PRO A 266 17.15 0.78 6.01
C PRO A 266 17.44 0.36 7.46
N ASP A 267 18.67 0.62 7.91
CA ASP A 267 19.05 0.60 9.33
C ASP A 267 18.29 1.68 10.14
N GLY A 268 18.45 1.69 11.46
CA GLY A 268 17.79 2.66 12.33
C GLY A 268 18.11 4.12 12.00
N ARG A 269 19.32 4.40 11.51
CA ARG A 269 19.70 5.77 11.08
C ARG A 269 18.94 6.17 9.80
N GLY A 270 18.92 5.29 8.82
CA GLY A 270 18.15 5.49 7.58
C GLY A 270 16.66 5.61 7.85
N PHE A 271 16.12 4.73 8.70
CA PHE A 271 14.74 4.77 9.10
C PHE A 271 14.39 6.05 9.88
N SER A 272 15.25 6.50 10.80
CA SER A 272 15.05 7.78 11.50
C SER A 272 14.98 8.99 10.55
N LYS A 273 15.79 8.99 9.47
CA LYS A 273 15.71 10.02 8.42
C LYS A 273 14.38 9.93 7.65
N ALA A 274 13.93 8.72 7.34
CA ALA A 274 12.65 8.50 6.66
C ALA A 274 11.47 8.96 7.54
N MET A 275 11.49 8.65 8.83
CA MET A 275 10.48 9.13 9.78
C MET A 275 10.49 10.65 9.89
N GLY A 276 11.65 11.30 9.98
CA GLY A 276 11.75 12.75 9.95
C GLY A 276 11.24 13.38 8.64
N ALA A 277 11.33 12.65 7.52
CA ALA A 277 10.72 13.08 6.27
C ALA A 277 9.18 12.92 6.30
N LEU A 278 8.65 11.86 6.91
CA LEU A 278 7.21 11.68 7.12
C LEU A 278 6.61 12.74 8.05
N GLU A 279 7.32 13.13 9.10
CA GLU A 279 6.84 14.11 10.08
C GLU A 279 6.86 15.56 9.55
N ARG A 280 7.61 15.84 8.50
CA ARG A 280 7.64 17.18 7.91
C ARG A 280 6.34 17.46 7.14
N PRO A 281 5.55 18.47 7.53
CA PRO A 281 4.32 18.80 6.82
C PRO A 281 4.55 19.15 5.35
N VAL A 282 3.52 18.97 4.54
CA VAL A 282 3.45 19.55 3.21
C VAL A 282 3.12 21.03 3.36
N GLN A 283 3.83 21.88 2.66
CA GLN A 283 3.60 23.32 2.66
C GLN A 283 2.83 23.71 1.41
N GLU A 284 1.79 24.50 1.59
CA GLU A 284 1.10 25.12 0.46
C GLU A 284 2.00 26.19 -0.17
N SER A 285 1.98 26.28 -1.50
CA SER A 285 2.74 27.27 -2.27
C SER A 285 1.95 27.71 -3.50
N GLU A 286 2.28 28.88 -4.03
CA GLU A 286 1.69 29.38 -5.29
C GLU A 286 1.98 28.41 -6.44
N GLN A 287 3.20 27.85 -6.51
CA GLN A 287 3.54 26.85 -7.52
C GLN A 287 2.69 25.60 -7.44
N ALA A 288 2.27 25.18 -6.22
CA ALA A 288 1.35 24.06 -6.05
C ALA A 288 -0.03 24.40 -6.64
N GLN A 289 -0.53 25.62 -6.41
CA GLN A 289 -1.82 26.05 -6.93
C GLN A 289 -1.81 26.19 -8.46
N GLU A 290 -0.73 26.71 -9.04
CA GLU A 290 -0.52 26.75 -10.50
C GLU A 290 -0.51 25.33 -11.08
N CYS A 291 0.24 24.40 -10.45
CA CYS A 291 0.28 23.01 -10.89
C CYS A 291 -1.11 22.35 -10.90
N PHE A 292 -1.95 22.60 -9.89
CA PHE A 292 -3.31 22.08 -9.85
C PHE A 292 -4.16 22.63 -11.00
N THR A 293 -4.05 23.94 -11.28
CA THR A 293 -4.78 24.60 -12.36
C THR A 293 -4.38 24.05 -13.72
N ASP A 294 -3.09 23.91 -13.98
CA ASP A 294 -2.56 23.35 -15.23
C ASP A 294 -2.94 21.89 -15.42
N LEU A 295 -2.94 21.11 -14.31
CA LEU A 295 -3.37 19.72 -14.34
C LEU A 295 -4.85 19.60 -14.73
N ASP A 296 -5.71 20.42 -14.13
CA ASP A 296 -7.15 20.42 -14.43
C ASP A 296 -7.44 20.78 -15.87
N GLN A 297 -6.75 21.80 -16.40
CA GLN A 297 -6.87 22.19 -17.81
C GLN A 297 -6.41 21.09 -18.76
N ARG A 298 -5.31 20.41 -18.44
CA ARG A 298 -4.79 19.29 -19.21
C ARG A 298 -5.76 18.12 -19.22
N ILE A 299 -6.31 17.73 -18.06
CA ILE A 299 -7.30 16.67 -17.96
C ILE A 299 -8.55 17.02 -18.78
N LYS A 300 -9.06 18.23 -18.59
CA LYS A 300 -10.23 18.69 -19.33
C LYS A 300 -10.01 18.63 -20.84
N LYS A 301 -8.87 19.11 -21.35
CA LYS A 301 -8.56 19.08 -22.78
C LYS A 301 -8.57 17.65 -23.33
N GLN A 302 -7.98 16.69 -22.61
CA GLN A 302 -7.96 15.29 -23.04
C GLN A 302 -9.37 14.66 -23.04
N LEU A 303 -10.22 15.02 -22.06
CA LEU A 303 -11.60 14.57 -22.03
C LEU A 303 -12.46 15.22 -23.13
N ASP A 304 -12.20 16.48 -23.50
CA ASP A 304 -12.84 17.14 -24.64
C ASP A 304 -12.49 16.43 -25.97
N GLU A 305 -11.29 15.88 -26.11
CA GLU A 305 -10.91 15.04 -27.26
C GLU A 305 -11.75 13.75 -27.31
N VAL A 306 -11.99 13.10 -26.17
CA VAL A 306 -12.91 11.95 -26.08
C VAL A 306 -14.33 12.34 -26.49
N ALA A 307 -14.82 13.48 -26.00
CA ALA A 307 -16.15 13.99 -26.35
C ALA A 307 -16.30 14.25 -27.86
N ALA A 308 -15.26 14.75 -28.52
CA ALA A 308 -15.24 14.98 -29.97
C ALA A 308 -15.38 13.66 -30.76
N GLU A 309 -14.69 12.59 -30.33
CA GLU A 309 -14.82 11.26 -30.97
C GLU A 309 -16.21 10.66 -30.76
N ILE A 310 -16.83 10.87 -29.58
CA ILE A 310 -18.23 10.50 -29.35
C ILE A 310 -19.18 11.25 -30.26
N ALA A 311 -18.96 12.55 -30.42
CA ALA A 311 -19.78 13.38 -31.34
C ALA A 311 -19.65 12.93 -32.81
N ALA A 312 -18.46 12.49 -33.20
CA ALA A 312 -18.18 11.93 -34.52
C ALA A 312 -18.73 10.49 -34.72
N GLY A 313 -19.36 9.89 -33.72
CA GLY A 313 -19.88 8.52 -33.76
C GLY A 313 -18.82 7.41 -33.63
N LYS A 314 -17.57 7.76 -33.32
CA LYS A 314 -16.44 6.83 -33.22
C LYS A 314 -16.31 6.28 -31.79
N LEU A 315 -17.29 5.48 -31.33
CA LEU A 315 -17.41 5.06 -29.94
C LEU A 315 -16.27 4.17 -29.48
N GLU A 316 -15.75 3.27 -30.31
CA GLU A 316 -14.62 2.41 -29.98
C GLU A 316 -13.35 3.23 -29.74
N GLN A 317 -13.08 4.21 -30.60
CA GLN A 317 -11.96 5.12 -30.47
C GLN A 317 -12.10 5.98 -29.22
N ALA A 318 -13.28 6.52 -28.95
CA ALA A 318 -13.57 7.27 -27.73
C ALA A 318 -13.30 6.42 -26.45
N GLY A 319 -13.74 5.16 -26.42
CA GLY A 319 -13.48 4.24 -25.32
C GLY A 319 -11.98 3.95 -25.12
N SER A 320 -11.25 3.78 -26.23
CA SER A 320 -9.80 3.55 -26.19
C SER A 320 -9.02 4.77 -25.69
N LEU A 321 -9.50 5.99 -25.93
CA LEU A 321 -8.93 7.21 -25.39
C LEU A 321 -9.30 7.42 -23.91
N LEU A 322 -10.53 7.09 -23.52
CA LEU A 322 -11.03 7.32 -22.15
C LEU A 322 -10.37 6.39 -21.12
N ALA A 323 -10.18 5.12 -21.45
CA ALA A 323 -9.68 4.13 -20.51
C ALA A 323 -8.33 4.50 -19.84
N PRO A 324 -7.29 4.92 -20.59
CA PRO A 324 -6.03 5.36 -19.97
C PRO A 324 -6.18 6.65 -19.17
N LEU A 325 -7.08 7.56 -19.51
CA LEU A 325 -7.34 8.78 -18.76
C LEU A 325 -7.99 8.46 -17.42
N ASP A 326 -8.99 7.57 -17.39
CA ASP A 326 -9.63 7.11 -16.16
C ASP A 326 -8.62 6.38 -15.27
N ALA A 327 -7.78 5.49 -15.82
CA ALA A 327 -6.74 4.80 -15.07
C ALA A 327 -5.69 5.75 -14.47
N GLN A 328 -5.29 6.79 -15.20
CA GLN A 328 -4.23 7.71 -14.78
C GLN A 328 -4.72 8.79 -13.81
N TYR A 329 -5.90 9.35 -14.08
CA TYR A 329 -6.42 10.52 -13.36
C TYR A 329 -7.54 10.19 -12.38
N GLY A 330 -8.22 9.03 -12.54
CA GLY A 330 -9.25 8.57 -11.63
C GLY A 330 -10.22 9.68 -11.23
N GLY A 331 -10.36 9.91 -9.93
CA GLY A 331 -11.25 10.93 -9.40
C GLY A 331 -10.98 12.36 -9.86
N LEU A 332 -9.74 12.69 -10.26
CA LEU A 332 -9.44 14.03 -10.83
C LEU A 332 -10.10 14.25 -12.20
N ALA A 333 -10.37 13.19 -12.94
CA ALA A 333 -11.09 13.25 -14.22
C ALA A 333 -12.62 13.22 -14.06
N ALA A 334 -13.12 12.75 -12.91
CA ALA A 334 -14.55 12.70 -12.59
C ALA A 334 -15.09 14.08 -12.16
N PRO A 335 -16.38 14.39 -12.39
CA PRO A 335 -17.41 13.49 -12.96
C PRO A 335 -17.40 13.35 -14.48
N TYR A 336 -16.66 14.19 -15.22
CA TYR A 336 -16.73 14.25 -16.67
C TYR A 336 -16.35 12.94 -17.37
N SER A 337 -15.32 12.23 -16.88
CA SER A 337 -14.96 10.90 -17.41
C SER A 337 -16.09 9.88 -17.26
N VAL A 338 -16.85 9.93 -16.16
CA VAL A 338 -18.02 9.06 -15.93
C VAL A 338 -19.16 9.37 -16.89
N GLU A 339 -19.45 10.65 -17.14
CA GLU A 339 -20.47 11.07 -18.09
C GLU A 339 -20.15 10.60 -19.53
N LEU A 340 -18.88 10.74 -19.94
CA LEU A 340 -18.41 10.25 -21.24
C LEU A 340 -18.50 8.72 -21.32
N ALA A 341 -18.12 8.00 -20.28
CA ALA A 341 -18.21 6.55 -20.21
C ALA A 341 -19.66 6.06 -20.35
N ARG A 342 -20.60 6.71 -19.64
CA ARG A 342 -22.04 6.43 -19.78
C ARG A 342 -22.53 6.67 -21.19
N THR A 343 -22.18 7.81 -21.79
CA THR A 343 -22.57 8.15 -23.15
C THR A 343 -22.08 7.13 -24.18
N ILE A 344 -20.83 6.66 -24.02
CA ILE A 344 -20.28 5.59 -24.87
C ILE A 344 -21.08 4.30 -24.68
N ALA A 345 -21.33 3.90 -23.45
CA ALA A 345 -22.02 2.65 -23.14
C ALA A 345 -23.48 2.66 -23.63
N ASP A 346 -24.22 3.75 -23.43
CA ASP A 346 -25.59 3.91 -23.87
C ASP A 346 -25.70 3.86 -25.42
N ARG A 347 -24.84 4.58 -26.13
CA ARG A 347 -24.82 4.58 -27.60
C ARG A 347 -24.33 3.27 -28.21
N ALA A 348 -23.48 2.53 -27.49
CA ALA A 348 -23.00 1.21 -27.93
C ALA A 348 -23.92 0.06 -27.52
N GLY A 349 -25.01 0.31 -26.78
CA GLY A 349 -25.93 -0.73 -26.26
C GLY A 349 -25.29 -1.65 -25.22
N LEU A 350 -24.21 -1.22 -24.57
CA LEU A 350 -23.46 -2.08 -23.64
C LEU A 350 -24.18 -2.34 -22.29
N TYR A 351 -25.21 -1.54 -22.00
CA TYR A 351 -26.03 -1.73 -20.79
C TYR A 351 -27.35 -2.49 -21.09
N GLU A 352 -27.62 -2.84 -22.34
CA GLU A 352 -28.73 -3.72 -22.67
C GLU A 352 -28.30 -5.16 -22.40
N LEU A 353 -29.02 -5.82 -21.48
CA LEU A 353 -28.87 -7.27 -21.29
C LEU A 353 -29.52 -7.97 -22.50
N PRO A 354 -28.90 -9.03 -23.02
CA PRO A 354 -29.48 -9.82 -24.12
C PRO A 354 -30.77 -10.50 -23.71
#